data_6b53a8b86c28b748270f4f428fa21b1f
#
_entry.id   6b53a8b86c28b748270f4f428fa21b1f
#
_cell.length_a   1.000
_cell.length_b   1.000
_cell.length_c   1.000
_cell.angle_alpha   90.00
_cell.angle_beta   90.00
_cell.angle_gamma   90.00
#
_symmetry.space_group_name_H-M   'P 1'
#
loop_
_entity.id
_entity.type
_entity.pdbx_description
1 polymer ?
#
loop_
_entity_poly.entity_id
_entity_poly.type
_entity_poly.pdbx_seq_one_letter_code
_entity_poly.pdbx_strand_id
1 'polypeptide(L)'
;MIQYAKRMGAMAYTANVVSNLFGAMTNPDIISFGGGAPAKEALPIDILRQLTDEVIRKDKRGVEALQYGPLSGTKDMKEVIVNELLLPKGVKCTTDNVMVVAGGLEGINLTCQVYIDPGDVILVESPTFVHSVEIFEMFEAKCIGV
;
A
#
# COMPACT_ATOMS: atom_id res chain seq x y z
N MET A 1 10.30 -29.24 -13.88
CA MET A 1 9.46 -28.78 -12.75
C MET A 1 10.01 -27.44 -12.31
N ILE A 2 9.19 -26.39 -12.19
CA ILE A 2 9.64 -25.06 -11.74
C ILE A 2 9.83 -25.14 -10.22
N GLN A 3 11.02 -24.73 -9.75
CA GLN A 3 11.32 -24.66 -8.32
C GLN A 3 11.13 -23.22 -7.83
N TYR A 4 10.22 -23.01 -6.88
CA TYR A 4 10.01 -21.72 -6.24
C TYR A 4 11.07 -21.42 -5.19
N ALA A 5 11.29 -20.14 -4.88
CA ALA A 5 12.15 -19.75 -3.77
C ALA A 5 11.57 -20.25 -2.43
N LYS A 6 12.43 -20.59 -1.47
CA LYS A 6 12.01 -21.15 -0.16
C LYS A 6 11.03 -20.25 0.58
N ARG A 7 11.22 -18.92 0.51
CA ARG A 7 10.33 -17.91 1.11
C ARG A 7 8.88 -17.96 0.63
N MET A 8 8.61 -18.55 -0.54
CA MET A 8 7.24 -18.73 -1.03
C MET A 8 6.41 -19.70 -0.20
N GLY A 9 7.06 -20.54 0.61
CA GLY A 9 6.36 -21.43 1.55
C GLY A 9 5.66 -20.69 2.69
N ALA A 10 6.20 -19.58 3.16
CA ALA A 10 5.61 -18.75 4.20
C ALA A 10 4.29 -18.11 3.74
N MET A 11 4.20 -17.74 2.47
CA MET A 11 3.02 -17.08 1.90
C MET A 11 1.82 -18.00 1.68
N ALA A 12 2.00 -19.32 1.66
CA ALA A 12 0.93 -20.27 1.29
C ALA A 12 -0.24 -20.25 2.30
N TYR A 13 0.05 -20.07 3.59
CA TYR A 13 -0.98 -19.98 4.64
C TYR A 13 -1.83 -18.73 4.48
N THR A 14 -1.20 -17.59 4.32
CA THR A 14 -1.85 -16.27 4.26
C THR A 14 -2.66 -16.13 2.98
N ALA A 15 -2.16 -16.65 1.85
CA ALA A 15 -2.90 -16.68 0.59
C ALA A 15 -4.25 -17.43 0.72
N ASN A 16 -4.29 -18.53 1.47
CA ASN A 16 -5.53 -19.25 1.74
C ASN A 16 -6.50 -18.45 2.64
N VAL A 17 -6.00 -17.78 3.68
CA VAL A 17 -6.82 -16.93 4.56
C VAL A 17 -7.45 -15.79 3.76
N VAL A 18 -6.67 -15.10 2.95
CA VAL A 18 -7.12 -13.99 2.10
C VAL A 18 -8.13 -14.47 1.06
N SER A 19 -7.88 -15.60 0.40
CA SER A 19 -8.80 -16.18 -0.58
C SER A 19 -10.17 -16.50 0.05
N ASN A 20 -10.20 -17.06 1.27
CA ASN A 20 -11.43 -17.36 2.00
C ASN A 20 -12.18 -16.08 2.40
N LEU A 21 -11.47 -15.03 2.82
CA LEU A 21 -12.06 -13.72 3.13
C LEU A 21 -12.74 -13.10 1.89
N PHE A 22 -12.07 -13.07 0.75
CA PHE A 22 -12.64 -12.56 -0.49
C PHE A 22 -13.81 -13.43 -0.99
N GLY A 23 -13.74 -14.75 -0.82
CA GLY A 23 -14.86 -15.65 -1.10
C GLY A 23 -16.11 -15.32 -0.29
N ALA A 24 -15.95 -15.03 1.00
CA ALA A 24 -17.07 -14.63 1.87
C ALA A 24 -17.65 -13.25 1.47
N MET A 25 -16.83 -12.31 1.00
CA MET A 25 -17.29 -10.99 0.56
C MET A 25 -18.17 -11.02 -0.69
N THR A 26 -18.04 -12.04 -1.53
CA THR A 26 -18.82 -12.19 -2.76
C THR A 26 -20.13 -12.97 -2.57
N ASN A 27 -20.34 -13.56 -1.40
CA ASN A 27 -21.57 -14.28 -1.09
C ASN A 27 -22.69 -13.30 -0.68
N PRO A 28 -23.81 -13.21 -1.43
CA PRO A 28 -24.89 -12.28 -1.13
C PRO A 28 -25.63 -12.55 0.19
N ASP A 29 -25.51 -13.77 0.73
CA ASP A 29 -26.16 -14.16 1.97
C ASP A 29 -25.34 -13.80 3.22
N ILE A 30 -24.12 -13.25 3.02
CA ILE A 30 -23.20 -12.91 4.10
C ILE A 30 -23.00 -11.38 4.16
N ILE A 31 -23.28 -10.82 5.35
CA ILE A 31 -22.83 -9.44 5.67
C ILE A 31 -21.36 -9.53 6.13
N SER A 32 -20.44 -9.30 5.19
CA SER A 32 -19.02 -9.44 5.47
C SER A 32 -18.44 -8.20 6.14
N PHE A 33 -17.75 -8.38 7.26
CA PHE A 33 -16.91 -7.38 7.92
C PHE A 33 -15.40 -7.59 7.59
N GLY A 34 -15.09 -8.53 6.70
CA GLY A 34 -13.74 -8.82 6.24
C GLY A 34 -13.30 -7.93 5.07
N GLY A 35 -11.99 -7.91 4.84
CA GLY A 35 -11.39 -7.31 3.64
C GLY A 35 -11.27 -5.78 3.62
N GLY A 36 -11.96 -5.05 4.49
CA GLY A 36 -11.85 -3.58 4.61
C GLY A 36 -12.19 -2.79 3.34
N ALA A 37 -12.99 -3.37 2.42
CA ALA A 37 -13.39 -2.67 1.20
C ALA A 37 -14.33 -1.49 1.52
N PRO A 38 -14.10 -0.30 0.93
CA PRO A 38 -15.01 0.83 1.09
C PRO A 38 -16.41 0.51 0.58
N ALA A 39 -17.43 1.09 1.20
CA ALA A 39 -18.79 1.04 0.68
C ALA A 39 -18.83 1.64 -0.73
N LYS A 40 -19.60 1.04 -1.64
CA LYS A 40 -19.67 1.47 -3.05
C LYS A 40 -20.11 2.92 -3.17
N GLU A 41 -21.00 3.35 -2.28
CA GLU A 41 -21.58 4.70 -2.22
C GLU A 41 -20.56 5.75 -1.74
N ALA A 42 -19.50 5.31 -1.07
CA ALA A 42 -18.42 6.20 -0.59
C ALA A 42 -17.36 6.48 -1.67
N LEU A 43 -17.42 5.77 -2.81
CA LEU A 43 -16.45 5.98 -3.89
C LEU A 43 -16.77 7.26 -4.67
N PRO A 44 -15.85 8.25 -4.72
CA PRO A 44 -16.09 9.57 -5.29
C PRO A 44 -15.91 9.56 -6.82
N ILE A 45 -16.71 8.78 -7.53
CA ILE A 45 -16.55 8.51 -8.98
C ILE A 45 -16.63 9.79 -9.81
N ASP A 46 -17.62 10.65 -9.54
CA ASP A 46 -17.82 11.87 -10.34
C ASP A 46 -16.68 12.87 -10.17
N ILE A 47 -16.20 13.05 -8.94
CA ILE A 47 -15.06 13.93 -8.66
C ILE A 47 -13.80 13.38 -9.35
N LEU A 48 -13.53 12.07 -9.24
CA LEU A 48 -12.37 11.45 -9.88
C LEU A 48 -12.42 11.57 -11.41
N ARG A 49 -13.62 11.44 -12.00
CA ARG A 49 -13.80 11.64 -13.43
C ARG A 49 -13.47 13.06 -13.85
N GLN A 50 -14.00 14.07 -13.16
CA GLN A 50 -13.70 15.47 -13.45
C GLN A 50 -12.19 15.78 -13.32
N LEU A 51 -11.56 15.33 -12.23
CA LEU A 51 -10.12 15.52 -12.01
C LEU A 51 -9.28 14.80 -13.08
N THR A 52 -9.71 13.62 -13.51
CA THR A 52 -9.05 12.88 -14.59
C THR A 52 -9.13 13.65 -15.91
N ASP A 53 -10.31 14.19 -16.25
CA ASP A 53 -10.49 15.01 -17.45
C ASP A 53 -9.64 16.29 -17.40
N GLU A 54 -9.41 16.86 -16.22
CA GLU A 54 -8.54 18.03 -16.04
C GLU A 54 -7.06 17.69 -16.15
N VAL A 55 -6.62 16.54 -15.64
CA VAL A 55 -5.22 16.12 -15.63
C VAL A 55 -4.82 15.57 -17.00
N ILE A 56 -5.64 14.72 -17.63
CA ILE A 56 -5.33 14.08 -18.94
C ILE A 56 -5.84 14.95 -20.08
N ARG A 57 -5.39 16.20 -20.15
CA ARG A 57 -5.72 17.11 -21.24
C ARG A 57 -4.80 16.88 -22.44
N LYS A 58 -5.28 17.26 -23.65
CA LYS A 58 -4.47 17.24 -24.87
C LYS A 58 -3.53 18.45 -24.95
N ASP A 59 -2.81 18.72 -23.88
CA ASP A 59 -1.84 19.78 -23.77
C ASP A 59 -0.56 19.26 -23.08
N LYS A 60 0.39 20.15 -22.82
CA LYS A 60 1.66 19.83 -22.16
C LYS A 60 1.44 19.12 -20.80
N ARG A 61 0.43 19.53 -20.04
CA ARG A 61 0.14 18.98 -18.71
C ARG A 61 -0.30 17.53 -18.78
N GLY A 62 -1.17 17.18 -19.74
CA GLY A 62 -1.61 15.80 -19.94
C GLY A 62 -0.47 14.88 -20.41
N VAL A 63 0.44 15.40 -21.24
CA VAL A 63 1.65 14.66 -21.65
C VAL A 63 2.55 14.41 -20.46
N GLU A 64 2.79 15.41 -19.62
CA GLU A 64 3.61 15.27 -18.40
C GLU A 64 3.00 14.29 -17.40
N ALA A 65 1.67 14.28 -17.25
CA ALA A 65 0.97 13.35 -16.35
C ALA A 65 1.13 11.87 -16.74
N LEU A 66 1.33 11.60 -18.03
CA LEU A 66 1.49 10.24 -18.56
C LEU A 66 2.95 9.84 -18.82
N GLN A 67 3.89 10.75 -18.60
CA GLN A 67 5.32 10.51 -18.83
C GLN A 67 6.00 9.99 -17.56
N TYR A 68 7.20 9.45 -17.73
CA TYR A 68 8.07 9.12 -16.60
C TYR A 68 8.30 10.34 -15.71
N GLY A 69 8.07 10.15 -14.40
CA GLY A 69 8.24 11.18 -13.39
C GLY A 69 9.47 10.96 -12.50
N PRO A 70 9.69 11.85 -11.52
CA PRO A 70 10.72 11.68 -10.51
C PRO A 70 10.46 10.42 -9.66
N LEU A 71 11.53 9.68 -9.31
CA LEU A 71 11.44 8.41 -8.56
C LEU A 71 10.70 8.53 -7.22
N SER A 72 10.81 9.67 -6.53
CA SER A 72 10.15 9.89 -5.24
C SER A 72 8.78 10.56 -5.31
N GLY A 73 8.24 10.74 -6.52
CA GLY A 73 7.01 11.49 -6.76
C GLY A 73 7.25 12.95 -7.17
N THR A 74 6.24 13.58 -7.77
CA THR A 74 6.33 14.96 -8.23
C THR A 74 6.45 15.94 -7.07
N LYS A 75 7.10 17.08 -7.32
CA LYS A 75 7.29 18.13 -6.32
C LYS A 75 5.94 18.60 -5.76
N ASP A 76 5.01 18.92 -6.64
CA ASP A 76 3.68 19.43 -6.25
C ASP A 76 2.94 18.45 -5.35
N MET A 77 2.96 17.15 -5.67
CA MET A 77 2.33 16.12 -4.83
C MET A 77 2.98 16.03 -3.45
N LYS A 78 4.31 16.08 -3.38
CA LYS A 78 5.03 16.06 -2.10
C LYS A 78 4.79 17.33 -1.28
N GLU A 79 4.69 18.50 -1.91
CA GLU A 79 4.33 19.76 -1.24
C GLU A 79 2.92 19.68 -0.64
N VAL A 80 1.94 19.16 -1.35
CA VAL A 80 0.58 18.94 -0.82
C VAL A 80 0.61 17.98 0.38
N ILE A 81 1.32 16.85 0.27
CA ILE A 81 1.44 15.89 1.37
C ILE A 81 2.05 16.55 2.61
N VAL A 82 3.12 17.30 2.45
CA VAL A 82 3.79 17.97 3.57
C VAL A 82 2.89 19.05 4.18
N ASN A 83 2.39 19.96 3.36
CA ASN A 83 1.71 21.17 3.86
C ASN A 83 0.29 20.89 4.35
N GLU A 84 -0.45 20.01 3.67
CA GLU A 84 -1.88 19.78 3.95
C GLU A 84 -2.12 18.55 4.85
N LEU A 85 -1.22 17.58 4.86
CA LEU A 85 -1.44 16.34 5.61
C LEU A 85 -0.51 16.17 6.81
N LEU A 86 0.78 16.51 6.68
CA LEU A 86 1.78 16.19 7.71
C LEU A 86 2.02 17.32 8.70
N LEU A 87 2.30 18.55 8.24
CA LEU A 87 2.54 19.71 9.09
C LEU A 87 1.34 20.03 10.00
N PRO A 88 0.07 19.98 9.54
CA PRO A 88 -1.08 20.22 10.41
C PRO A 88 -1.23 19.18 11.53
N LYS A 89 -0.67 17.98 11.34
CA LYS A 89 -0.62 16.92 12.37
C LYS A 89 0.60 16.98 13.28
N GLY A 90 1.40 18.04 13.18
CA GLY A 90 2.60 18.23 13.99
C GLY A 90 3.83 17.44 13.52
N VAL A 91 3.78 16.80 12.37
CA VAL A 91 4.93 16.09 11.80
C VAL A 91 5.88 17.09 11.16
N LYS A 92 7.06 17.26 11.76
CA LYS A 92 8.12 18.16 11.26
C LYS A 92 8.89 17.47 10.13
N CYS A 93 8.59 17.83 8.89
CA CYS A 93 9.24 17.25 7.71
C CYS A 93 9.31 18.25 6.55
N THR A 94 10.08 17.89 5.53
CA THR A 94 10.18 18.58 4.25
C THR A 94 9.83 17.60 3.12
N THR A 95 9.77 18.07 1.89
CA THR A 95 9.54 17.21 0.71
C THR A 95 10.61 16.14 0.53
N ASP A 96 11.79 16.31 1.10
CA ASP A 96 12.88 15.32 1.02
C ASP A 96 12.63 14.10 1.92
N ASN A 97 11.73 14.24 2.90
CA ASN A 97 11.30 13.14 3.78
C ASN A 97 10.11 12.37 3.20
N VAL A 98 9.64 12.70 2.00
CA VAL A 98 8.45 12.09 1.39
C VAL A 98 8.82 11.35 0.12
N MET A 99 8.40 10.09 0.04
CA MET A 99 8.40 9.28 -1.16
C MET A 99 6.99 8.80 -1.46
N VAL A 100 6.52 9.00 -2.68
CA VAL A 100 5.24 8.49 -3.17
C VAL A 100 5.47 7.11 -3.75
N VAL A 101 4.68 6.14 -3.31
CA VAL A 101 4.79 4.72 -3.70
C VAL A 101 3.44 4.20 -4.20
N ALA A 102 3.43 3.05 -4.84
CA ALA A 102 2.23 2.41 -5.40
C ALA A 102 1.38 1.70 -4.32
N GLY A 103 1.03 2.43 -3.26
CA GLY A 103 0.21 1.92 -2.16
C GLY A 103 1.02 1.53 -0.92
N GLY A 104 0.30 1.30 0.20
CA GLY A 104 0.92 1.05 1.51
C GLY A 104 1.79 -0.20 1.57
N LEU A 105 1.39 -1.27 0.88
CA LEU A 105 2.18 -2.52 0.84
C LEU A 105 3.53 -2.33 0.13
N GLU A 106 3.57 -1.50 -0.92
CA GLU A 106 4.84 -1.14 -1.56
C GLU A 106 5.75 -0.37 -0.60
N GLY A 107 5.18 0.58 0.16
CA GLY A 107 5.93 1.30 1.19
C GLY A 107 6.53 0.37 2.25
N ILE A 108 5.76 -0.60 2.74
CA ILE A 108 6.22 -1.62 3.70
C ILE A 108 7.33 -2.46 3.07
N ASN A 109 7.12 -2.96 1.85
CA ASN A 109 8.09 -3.78 1.13
C ASN A 109 9.43 -3.06 0.93
N LEU A 110 9.40 -1.80 0.45
CA LEU A 110 10.60 -0.99 0.29
C LEU A 110 11.31 -0.71 1.61
N THR A 111 10.55 -0.47 2.68
CA THR A 111 11.11 -0.30 4.03
C THR A 111 11.84 -1.56 4.49
N CYS A 112 11.23 -2.73 4.30
CA CYS A 112 11.88 -4.00 4.63
C CYS A 112 13.13 -4.24 3.80
N GLN A 113 13.11 -3.90 2.51
CA GLN A 113 14.31 -4.03 1.65
C GLN A 113 15.50 -3.22 2.15
N VAL A 114 15.24 -2.08 2.82
CA VAL A 114 16.31 -1.17 3.28
C VAL A 114 16.81 -1.52 4.69
N TYR A 115 15.93 -2.05 5.54
CA TYR A 115 16.20 -2.12 6.98
C TYR A 115 16.20 -3.53 7.57
N ILE A 116 15.73 -4.55 6.85
CA ILE A 116 15.52 -5.89 7.41
C ILE A 116 16.46 -6.91 6.79
N ASP A 117 17.24 -7.57 7.63
CA ASP A 117 18.02 -8.76 7.32
C ASP A 117 17.32 -10.03 7.86
N PRO A 118 17.61 -11.22 7.28
CA PRO A 118 17.08 -12.48 7.78
C PRO A 118 17.35 -12.70 9.26
N GLY A 119 16.26 -12.92 10.03
CA GLY A 119 16.32 -13.16 11.47
C GLY A 119 16.11 -11.93 12.34
N ASP A 120 16.00 -10.73 11.75
CA ASP A 120 15.62 -9.51 12.47
C ASP A 120 14.24 -9.63 13.09
N VAL A 121 14.01 -8.88 14.17
CA VAL A 121 12.75 -8.88 14.93
C VAL A 121 11.92 -7.67 14.57
N ILE A 122 10.66 -7.92 14.21
CA ILE A 122 9.64 -6.88 14.01
C ILE A 122 8.55 -7.06 15.07
N LEU A 123 8.25 -6.00 15.81
CA LEU A 123 7.11 -5.97 16.74
C LEU A 123 5.85 -5.63 15.96
N VAL A 124 4.80 -6.40 16.15
CA VAL A 124 3.50 -6.21 15.49
C VAL A 124 2.37 -6.26 16.52
N GLU A 125 1.27 -5.60 16.24
CA GLU A 125 0.05 -5.78 17.04
C GLU A 125 -0.47 -7.24 16.93
N SER A 126 -1.18 -7.72 17.95
CA SER A 126 -1.79 -9.03 17.92
C SER A 126 -3.29 -8.94 18.26
N PRO A 127 -4.20 -8.96 17.27
CA PRO A 127 -4.00 -9.22 15.82
C PRO A 127 -3.46 -8.02 15.03
N THR A 128 -2.85 -8.30 13.87
CA THR A 128 -2.32 -7.29 12.95
C THR A 128 -2.77 -7.53 11.50
N PHE A 129 -2.42 -6.59 10.61
CA PHE A 129 -2.75 -6.68 9.19
C PHE A 129 -1.92 -7.78 8.51
N VAL A 130 -2.63 -8.81 8.03
CA VAL A 130 -2.05 -10.05 7.52
C VAL A 130 -1.05 -9.86 6.38
N HIS A 131 -1.33 -8.95 5.42
CA HIS A 131 -0.42 -8.72 4.30
C HIS A 131 0.90 -8.06 4.70
N SER A 132 0.95 -7.33 5.81
CA SER A 132 2.20 -6.82 6.36
C SER A 132 3.06 -7.97 6.88
N VAL A 133 2.45 -8.94 7.57
CA VAL A 133 3.15 -10.12 8.06
C VAL A 133 3.74 -10.93 6.91
N GLU A 134 2.99 -11.11 5.81
CA GLU A 134 3.50 -11.78 4.61
C GLU A 134 4.79 -11.13 4.10
N ILE A 135 4.80 -9.78 4.03
CA ILE A 135 5.99 -9.06 3.57
C ILE A 135 7.14 -9.29 4.56
N PHE A 136 6.92 -9.19 5.86
CA PHE A 136 7.96 -9.41 6.86
C PHE A 136 8.54 -10.83 6.78
N GLU A 137 7.70 -11.83 6.60
CA GLU A 137 8.11 -13.23 6.42
C GLU A 137 8.89 -13.45 5.11
N MET A 138 8.58 -12.71 4.03
CA MET A 138 9.36 -12.74 2.79
C MET A 138 10.81 -12.30 2.99
N PHE A 139 11.07 -11.41 3.95
CA PHE A 139 12.41 -10.98 4.37
C PHE A 139 12.99 -11.85 5.48
N GLU A 140 12.36 -12.97 5.81
CA GLU A 140 12.77 -13.90 6.86
C GLU A 140 12.88 -13.23 8.25
N ALA A 141 12.10 -12.15 8.47
CA ALA A 141 11.99 -11.49 9.76
C ALA A 141 11.17 -12.33 10.75
N LYS A 142 11.41 -12.14 12.05
CA LYS A 142 10.67 -12.75 13.15
C LYS A 142 9.62 -11.77 13.67
N CYS A 143 8.34 -12.01 13.36
CA CYS A 143 7.25 -11.20 13.90
C CYS A 143 6.96 -11.61 15.35
N ILE A 144 6.94 -10.63 16.26
CA ILE A 144 6.58 -10.81 17.67
C ILE A 144 5.35 -9.95 17.94
N GLY A 145 4.22 -10.60 18.29
CA GLY A 145 2.99 -9.92 18.68
C GLY A 145 3.11 -9.28 20.08
N VAL A 146 2.61 -8.07 20.23
CA VAL A 146 2.55 -7.31 21.47
C VAL A 146 1.13 -6.82 21.75
#